data_29895eadc5f31c5b6c72dd473270782d
#
_entry.id   29895eadc5f31c5b6c72dd473270782d
#
_cell.length_a   1.000
_cell.length_b   1.000
_cell.length_c   1.000
_cell.angle_alpha   90.00
_cell.angle_beta   90.00
_cell.angle_gamma   90.00
#
_symmetry.space_group_name_H-M   'P 1'
#
loop_
_entity.id
_entity.type
_entity.pdbx_description
1 polymer ?
#
loop_
_entity_poly.entity_id
_entity_poly.type
_entity_poly.pdbx_seq_one_letter_code
_entity_poly.pdbx_strand_id
1 'polypeptide(L)'
;MFEIQRHGKSFDYKTLAFDYYEALRELGIDVDFVPATADLSGYQLVVVPSIAVIDDALVRQIERSSAQWVFGPRSGSKTGAFAIPGNLPPGALQQVLPMQVLEVESLRPTLQPSLSIGGENGIAVHWREHVRANGNAQVDTRFEDGWPAIVSHGCVRYVAAWLSHSLHRALLQQAASHAGVARRTAHAPTRRRDICVQLRRRAATRSSGVEREVRARRSATRDG
;
A
#
# COMPACT_ATOMS: atom_id res chain seq x y z
N MET A 1 4.96 -16.61 1.54
CA MET A 1 4.43 -16.45 2.90
C MET A 1 3.13 -15.63 2.95
N PHE A 2 2.93 -14.69 2.08
CA PHE A 2 1.66 -13.94 1.99
C PHE A 2 0.57 -14.66 1.19
N GLU A 3 0.93 -15.68 0.50
CA GLU A 3 -0.03 -16.60 -0.14
C GLU A 3 -0.85 -17.40 0.87
N ILE A 4 -0.35 -17.53 2.11
CA ILE A 4 -1.03 -18.24 3.20
C ILE A 4 -2.24 -17.45 3.76
N GLN A 5 -2.33 -16.14 3.49
CA GLN A 5 -3.45 -15.29 3.93
C GLN A 5 -4.17 -14.64 2.76
N ARG A 6 -4.46 -15.38 1.72
CA ARG A 6 -5.38 -14.92 0.69
C ARG A 6 -6.75 -14.75 1.32
N HIS A 7 -7.14 -13.50 1.55
CA HIS A 7 -8.53 -13.18 1.82
C HIS A 7 -9.27 -13.17 0.48
N GLY A 8 -9.78 -14.33 0.11
CA GLY A 8 -10.39 -14.54 -1.19
C GLY A 8 -9.39 -15.03 -2.26
N LYS A 9 -9.93 -15.79 -3.20
CA LYS A 9 -9.20 -16.47 -4.28
C LYS A 9 -8.53 -15.49 -5.25
N SER A 10 -8.97 -14.23 -5.28
CA SER A 10 -8.63 -13.25 -6.31
C SER A 10 -7.67 -12.15 -5.86
N PHE A 11 -7.30 -12.06 -4.56
CA PHE A 11 -6.35 -11.04 -4.13
C PHE A 11 -4.91 -11.54 -4.31
N ASP A 12 -4.26 -11.11 -5.36
CA ASP A 12 -2.84 -11.34 -5.61
C ASP A 12 -2.05 -10.04 -5.52
N TYR A 13 -1.10 -10.00 -4.57
CA TYR A 13 -0.27 -8.81 -4.36
C TYR A 13 0.58 -8.44 -5.58
N LYS A 14 1.11 -9.43 -6.29
CA LYS A 14 1.99 -9.15 -7.44
C LYS A 14 1.20 -8.52 -8.59
N THR A 15 0.02 -9.03 -8.85
CA THR A 15 -0.90 -8.47 -9.84
C THR A 15 -1.30 -7.04 -9.45
N LEU A 16 -1.69 -6.80 -8.19
CA LEU A 16 -2.02 -5.45 -7.73
C LEU A 16 -0.84 -4.49 -7.90
N ALA A 17 0.37 -4.89 -7.49
CA ALA A 17 1.56 -4.05 -7.64
C ALA A 17 1.90 -3.78 -9.11
N PHE A 18 1.63 -4.76 -9.98
CA PHE A 18 1.85 -4.63 -11.42
C PHE A 18 0.82 -3.67 -12.06
N ASP A 19 -0.44 -3.70 -11.64
CA ASP A 19 -1.47 -2.76 -12.11
C ASP A 19 -1.08 -1.30 -11.80
N TYR A 20 -0.56 -1.04 -10.59
CA TYR A 20 -0.03 0.28 -10.24
C TYR A 20 1.18 0.67 -11.10
N TYR A 21 2.11 -0.27 -11.31
CA TYR A 21 3.29 -0.05 -12.14
C TYR A 21 2.91 0.25 -13.59
N GLU A 22 2.03 -0.55 -14.19
CA GLU A 22 1.57 -0.39 -15.56
C GLU A 22 0.91 0.98 -15.77
N ALA A 23 0.00 1.37 -14.88
CA ALA A 23 -0.65 2.67 -14.93
C ALA A 23 0.35 3.84 -14.85
N LEU A 24 1.40 3.73 -14.01
CA LEU A 24 2.47 4.74 -13.93
C LEU A 24 3.30 4.80 -15.22
N ARG A 25 3.64 3.64 -15.79
CA ARG A 25 4.41 3.58 -17.06
C ARG A 25 3.62 4.15 -18.24
N GLU A 26 2.32 3.92 -18.30
CA GLU A 26 1.43 4.53 -19.29
C GLU A 26 1.38 6.06 -19.18
N LEU A 27 1.52 6.59 -17.97
CA LEU A 27 1.61 8.03 -17.73
C LEU A 27 2.99 8.61 -18.11
N GLY A 28 3.95 7.76 -18.55
CA GLY A 28 5.30 8.16 -18.90
C GLY A 28 6.16 8.51 -17.68
N ILE A 29 5.89 7.92 -16.54
CA ILE A 29 6.57 8.17 -15.27
C ILE A 29 7.62 7.08 -15.04
N ASP A 30 8.82 7.46 -14.60
CA ASP A 30 9.87 6.52 -14.22
C ASP A 30 9.60 5.98 -12.81
N VAL A 31 9.79 4.66 -12.63
CA VAL A 31 9.42 3.95 -11.40
C VAL A 31 10.60 3.19 -10.84
N ASP A 32 10.95 3.46 -9.59
CA ASP A 32 11.89 2.68 -8.80
C ASP A 32 11.13 1.72 -7.87
N PHE A 33 11.59 0.48 -7.78
CA PHE A 33 11.11 -0.48 -6.78
C PHE A 33 12.09 -0.54 -5.62
N VAL A 34 11.65 -0.09 -4.45
CA VAL A 34 12.50 -0.05 -3.27
C VAL A 34 11.84 -0.72 -2.06
N PRO A 35 12.62 -1.26 -1.12
CA PRO A 35 12.07 -1.80 0.12
C PRO A 35 11.57 -0.69 1.04
N ALA A 36 10.58 -1.00 1.90
CA ALA A 36 10.03 -0.06 2.89
C ALA A 36 11.07 0.52 3.87
N THR A 37 12.26 -0.08 3.92
CA THR A 37 13.38 0.38 4.76
C THR A 37 14.35 1.32 4.05
N ALA A 38 14.12 1.58 2.76
CA ALA A 38 14.94 2.52 2.01
C ALA A 38 14.68 3.96 2.48
N ASP A 39 15.63 4.84 2.21
CA ASP A 39 15.43 6.27 2.33
C ASP A 39 14.54 6.78 1.18
N LEU A 40 13.39 7.31 1.52
CA LEU A 40 12.38 7.78 0.58
C LEU A 40 12.38 9.31 0.41
N SER A 41 13.29 10.03 1.06
CA SER A 41 13.32 11.50 1.10
C SER A 41 13.53 12.15 -0.28
N GLY A 42 14.08 11.41 -1.25
CA GLY A 42 14.35 11.91 -2.60
C GLY A 42 13.19 11.78 -3.60
N TYR A 43 12.07 11.15 -3.19
CA TYR A 43 10.93 10.90 -4.08
C TYR A 43 9.86 11.97 -3.96
N GLN A 44 9.19 12.30 -5.07
CA GLN A 44 8.06 13.24 -5.12
C GLN A 44 6.72 12.52 -4.90
N LEU A 45 6.62 11.27 -5.34
CA LEU A 45 5.46 10.42 -5.17
C LEU A 45 5.91 9.04 -4.68
N VAL A 46 5.28 8.56 -3.62
CA VAL A 46 5.50 7.21 -3.09
C VAL A 46 4.20 6.43 -3.18
N VAL A 47 4.22 5.34 -3.93
CA VAL A 47 3.07 4.45 -4.10
C VAL A 47 3.32 3.16 -3.35
N VAL A 48 2.37 2.80 -2.50
CA VAL A 48 2.40 1.59 -1.66
C VAL A 48 1.18 0.73 -2.00
N PRO A 49 1.25 -0.13 -3.01
CA PRO A 49 0.08 -0.89 -3.48
C PRO A 49 -0.62 -1.71 -2.40
N SER A 50 0.15 -2.28 -1.50
CA SER A 50 -0.32 -2.96 -0.28
C SER A 50 0.86 -3.32 0.61
N ILE A 51 0.85 -2.90 1.84
CA ILE A 51 1.86 -3.27 2.85
C ILE A 51 1.18 -3.67 4.15
N ALA A 52 1.22 -4.95 4.49
CA ALA A 52 0.46 -5.47 5.63
C ALA A 52 0.91 -4.87 6.98
N VAL A 53 2.19 -4.62 7.14
CA VAL A 53 2.75 -4.05 8.39
C VAL A 53 3.33 -2.68 8.12
N ILE A 54 2.80 -1.68 8.78
CA ILE A 54 3.33 -0.31 8.84
C ILE A 54 3.90 -0.12 10.23
N ASP A 55 5.18 0.25 10.31
CA ASP A 55 5.87 0.52 11.56
C ASP A 55 6.08 2.03 11.77
N ASP A 56 6.45 2.41 12.99
CA ASP A 56 6.71 3.81 13.33
C ASP A 56 7.88 4.42 12.52
N ALA A 57 8.78 3.59 11.98
CA ALA A 57 9.86 4.09 11.15
C ALA A 57 9.32 4.61 9.82
N LEU A 58 8.37 3.90 9.21
CA LEU A 58 7.70 4.36 7.99
C LEU A 58 6.83 5.60 8.27
N VAL A 59 6.09 5.61 9.39
CA VAL A 59 5.29 6.78 9.80
C VAL A 59 6.17 8.02 9.92
N ARG A 60 7.32 7.92 10.59
CA ARG A 60 8.28 9.04 10.67
C ARG A 60 8.85 9.48 9.32
N GLN A 61 9.00 8.57 8.35
CA GLN A 61 9.40 8.96 7.00
C GLN A 61 8.29 9.76 6.30
N ILE A 62 7.02 9.35 6.46
CA ILE A 62 5.87 10.09 5.93
C ILE A 62 5.82 11.50 6.50
N GLU A 63 5.92 11.65 7.84
CA GLU A 63 5.87 12.94 8.54
C GLU A 63 6.97 13.92 8.10
N ARG A 64 8.15 13.40 7.74
CA ARG A 64 9.30 14.21 7.31
C ARG A 64 9.36 14.45 5.81
N SER A 65 8.49 13.77 5.05
CA SER A 65 8.49 13.80 3.60
C SER A 65 7.61 14.90 3.06
N SER A 66 8.04 15.53 1.98
CA SER A 66 7.22 16.39 1.13
C SER A 66 6.54 15.65 -0.02
N ALA A 67 6.79 14.34 -0.14
CA ALA A 67 6.20 13.51 -1.19
C ALA A 67 4.69 13.35 -1.01
N GLN A 68 3.99 13.10 -2.11
CA GLN A 68 2.64 12.55 -2.07
C GLN A 68 2.71 11.05 -1.82
N TRP A 69 1.85 10.54 -0.95
CA TRP A 69 1.79 9.13 -0.58
C TRP A 69 0.45 8.53 -0.98
N VAL A 70 0.48 7.41 -1.68
CA VAL A 70 -0.72 6.65 -2.07
C VAL A 70 -0.61 5.24 -1.52
N PHE A 71 -1.46 4.91 -0.58
CA PHE A 71 -1.59 3.56 0.00
C PHE A 71 -2.77 2.84 -0.65
N GLY A 72 -2.54 1.64 -1.13
CA GLY A 72 -3.60 0.75 -1.61
C GLY A 72 -4.18 -0.11 -0.48
N PRO A 73 -5.18 -0.93 -0.81
CA PRO A 73 -5.94 -1.72 0.16
C PRO A 73 -5.06 -2.69 0.95
N ARG A 74 -5.50 -3.08 2.14
CA ARG A 74 -4.82 -3.94 3.11
C ARG A 74 -3.52 -3.37 3.69
N SER A 75 -3.18 -2.12 3.41
CA SER A 75 -2.05 -1.47 4.06
C SER A 75 -2.32 -1.28 5.55
N GLY A 76 -1.32 -1.60 6.40
CA GLY A 76 -1.45 -1.54 7.85
C GLY A 76 -2.44 -2.54 8.46
N SER A 77 -2.82 -3.59 7.73
CA SER A 77 -3.79 -4.59 8.19
C SER A 77 -3.27 -5.52 9.29
N LYS A 78 -1.97 -5.50 9.56
CA LYS A 78 -1.31 -6.38 10.54
C LYS A 78 -0.27 -5.63 11.36
N THR A 79 -0.09 -6.07 12.60
CA THR A 79 1.05 -5.70 13.44
C THR A 79 2.32 -6.46 13.04
N GLY A 80 3.47 -6.10 13.61
CA GLY A 80 4.71 -6.86 13.44
C GLY A 80 4.62 -8.33 13.87
N ALA A 81 3.70 -8.66 14.78
CA ALA A 81 3.39 -10.03 15.20
C ALA A 81 2.31 -10.70 14.33
N PHE A 82 1.91 -10.09 13.23
CA PHE A 82 0.85 -10.55 12.32
C PHE A 82 -0.56 -10.63 12.93
N ALA A 83 -0.79 -10.00 14.07
CA ALA A 83 -2.12 -9.80 14.63
C ALA A 83 -2.84 -8.63 13.97
N ILE A 84 -4.15 -8.54 14.13
CA ILE A 84 -4.93 -7.35 13.76
C ILE A 84 -4.55 -6.23 14.74
N PRO A 85 -4.30 -4.99 14.26
CA PRO A 85 -4.05 -3.88 15.16
C PRO A 85 -5.21 -3.63 16.11
N GLY A 86 -4.91 -3.38 17.40
CA GLY A 86 -5.94 -3.14 18.43
C GLY A 86 -6.79 -1.90 18.18
N ASN A 87 -6.23 -0.92 17.45
CA ASN A 87 -6.92 0.29 16.98
C ASN A 87 -7.59 0.12 15.60
N LEU A 88 -7.72 -1.10 15.09
CA LEU A 88 -8.13 -1.47 13.73
C LEU A 88 -7.09 -1.07 12.65
N PRO A 89 -7.18 -1.68 11.44
CA PRO A 89 -6.40 -1.20 10.31
C PRO A 89 -6.80 0.26 9.94
N PRO A 90 -5.89 1.05 9.40
CA PRO A 90 -4.54 0.73 8.96
C PRO A 90 -3.44 0.85 10.04
N GLY A 91 -3.76 0.58 11.30
CA GLY A 91 -2.80 0.49 12.39
C GLY A 91 -2.02 1.79 12.63
N ALA A 92 -0.69 1.74 12.56
CA ALA A 92 0.16 2.90 12.80
C ALA A 92 -0.05 4.04 11.79
N LEU A 93 -0.57 3.76 10.57
CA LEU A 93 -0.85 4.81 9.58
C LEU A 93 -1.90 5.82 10.08
N GLN A 94 -2.72 5.45 11.06
CA GLN A 94 -3.71 6.36 11.66
C GLN A 94 -3.07 7.62 12.30
N GLN A 95 -1.79 7.60 12.62
CA GLN A 95 -1.07 8.76 13.15
C GLN A 95 -0.98 9.90 12.12
N VAL A 96 -0.91 9.57 10.83
CA VAL A 96 -0.78 10.55 9.73
C VAL A 96 -2.02 10.59 8.83
N LEU A 97 -2.90 9.60 8.91
CA LEU A 97 -4.16 9.54 8.19
C LEU A 97 -5.25 9.00 9.12
N PRO A 98 -6.02 9.87 9.79
CA PRO A 98 -7.06 9.48 10.76
C PRO A 98 -8.24 8.77 10.07
N MET A 99 -8.16 7.46 9.93
CA MET A 99 -9.22 6.62 9.37
C MET A 99 -9.15 5.21 9.95
N GLN A 100 -10.21 4.44 9.78
CA GLN A 100 -10.27 3.04 10.18
C GLN A 100 -10.90 2.20 9.09
N VAL A 101 -10.38 1.00 8.89
CA VAL A 101 -11.02 -0.06 8.10
C VAL A 101 -11.92 -0.84 9.05
N LEU A 102 -13.21 -0.85 8.79
CA LEU A 102 -14.24 -1.50 9.62
C LEU A 102 -14.51 -2.92 9.16
N GLU A 103 -14.64 -3.10 7.84
CA GLU A 103 -14.95 -4.37 7.20
C GLU A 103 -14.17 -4.52 5.90
N VAL A 104 -14.04 -5.74 5.43
CA VAL A 104 -13.38 -6.09 4.17
C VAL A 104 -14.27 -7.00 3.35
N GLU A 105 -14.24 -6.82 2.04
CA GLU A 105 -15.08 -7.55 1.12
C GLU A 105 -14.28 -8.09 -0.07
N SER A 106 -14.40 -9.40 -0.34
CA SER A 106 -13.95 -10.00 -1.59
C SER A 106 -15.04 -9.87 -2.62
N LEU A 107 -14.78 -9.12 -3.67
CA LEU A 107 -15.77 -8.83 -4.71
C LEU A 107 -15.90 -9.98 -5.71
N ARG A 108 -17.14 -10.28 -6.06
CA ARG A 108 -17.48 -11.18 -7.16
C ARG A 108 -17.63 -10.38 -8.46
N PRO A 109 -17.37 -10.98 -9.64
CA PRO A 109 -17.46 -10.27 -10.91
C PRO A 109 -18.82 -9.58 -11.18
N THR A 110 -19.89 -10.05 -10.55
CA THR A 110 -21.26 -9.50 -10.70
C THR A 110 -21.62 -8.45 -9.64
N LEU A 111 -20.77 -8.21 -8.64
CA LEU A 111 -21.01 -7.32 -7.49
C LEU A 111 -19.82 -6.39 -7.30
N GLN A 112 -19.53 -5.63 -8.35
CA GLN A 112 -18.38 -4.71 -8.37
C GLN A 112 -18.90 -3.27 -8.28
N PRO A 113 -18.72 -2.59 -7.13
CA PRO A 113 -19.24 -1.23 -6.95
C PRO A 113 -18.52 -0.25 -7.89
N SER A 114 -19.29 0.66 -8.45
CA SER A 114 -18.79 1.72 -9.31
C SER A 114 -18.35 2.94 -8.51
N LEU A 115 -17.46 3.71 -9.12
CA LEU A 115 -17.02 5.01 -8.62
C LEU A 115 -16.43 5.84 -9.77
N SER A 116 -16.21 7.13 -9.51
CA SER A 116 -15.58 8.03 -10.48
C SER A 116 -14.39 8.75 -9.85
N ILE A 117 -13.28 8.84 -10.57
CA ILE A 117 -12.07 9.56 -10.16
C ILE A 117 -11.69 10.54 -11.27
N GLY A 118 -11.76 11.85 -10.98
CA GLY A 118 -11.39 12.88 -11.96
C GLY A 118 -12.22 12.87 -13.24
N GLY A 119 -13.46 12.41 -13.17
CA GLY A 119 -14.36 12.25 -14.31
C GLY A 119 -14.23 10.92 -15.06
N GLU A 120 -13.24 10.09 -14.72
CA GLU A 120 -13.13 8.73 -15.22
C GLU A 120 -14.02 7.79 -14.40
N ASN A 121 -14.91 7.05 -15.05
CA ASN A 121 -15.80 6.08 -14.43
C ASN A 121 -15.20 4.68 -14.49
N GLY A 122 -15.40 3.89 -13.42
CA GLY A 122 -14.92 2.52 -13.36
C GLY A 122 -15.44 1.79 -12.13
N ILE A 123 -14.83 0.68 -11.79
CA ILE A 123 -15.29 -0.23 -10.74
C ILE A 123 -14.14 -0.63 -9.81
N ALA A 124 -14.51 -1.05 -8.59
CA ALA A 124 -13.63 -1.87 -7.76
C ALA A 124 -13.73 -3.33 -8.24
N VAL A 125 -12.60 -4.03 -8.36
CA VAL A 125 -12.59 -5.37 -8.96
C VAL A 125 -12.42 -6.46 -7.90
N HIS A 126 -11.46 -6.83 -7.29
CA HIS A 126 -11.28 -8.03 -6.48
C HIS A 126 -11.52 -7.85 -4.99
N TRP A 127 -11.36 -6.60 -4.50
CA TRP A 127 -11.30 -6.30 -3.08
C TRP A 127 -11.79 -4.89 -2.79
N ARG A 128 -12.56 -4.75 -1.72
CA ARG A 128 -13.02 -3.48 -1.17
C ARG A 128 -12.91 -3.49 0.35
N GLU A 129 -12.68 -2.34 0.92
CA GLU A 129 -12.69 -2.09 2.35
C GLU A 129 -13.74 -1.04 2.68
N HIS A 130 -14.53 -1.29 3.69
CA HIS A 130 -15.45 -0.31 4.25
C HIS A 130 -14.69 0.51 5.27
N VAL A 131 -14.44 1.77 4.94
CA VAL A 131 -13.61 2.64 5.74
C VAL A 131 -14.41 3.79 6.34
N ARG A 132 -13.97 4.26 7.49
CA ARG A 132 -14.48 5.45 8.16
C ARG A 132 -13.36 6.48 8.27
N ALA A 133 -13.57 7.66 7.70
CA ALA A 133 -12.72 8.82 7.96
C ALA A 133 -13.03 9.38 9.35
N ASN A 134 -12.01 9.73 10.11
CA ASN A 134 -12.09 10.29 11.45
C ASN A 134 -11.40 11.66 11.50
N GLY A 135 -11.74 12.46 12.52
CA GLY A 135 -11.10 13.75 12.73
C GLY A 135 -11.18 14.66 11.49
N ASN A 136 -10.01 15.07 11.01
CA ASN A 136 -9.85 15.99 9.87
C ASN A 136 -9.49 15.26 8.55
N ALA A 137 -9.58 13.94 8.50
CA ALA A 137 -9.44 13.21 7.25
C ALA A 137 -10.60 13.52 6.30
N GLN A 138 -10.31 13.66 5.02
CA GLN A 138 -11.26 14.00 3.97
C GLN A 138 -11.61 12.76 3.16
N VAL A 139 -12.86 12.68 2.70
CA VAL A 139 -13.30 11.68 1.75
C VAL A 139 -13.26 12.30 0.36
N ASP A 140 -12.24 11.94 -0.42
CA ASP A 140 -12.03 12.48 -1.77
C ASP A 140 -13.02 11.88 -2.77
N THR A 141 -13.36 10.59 -2.59
CA THR A 141 -14.22 9.84 -3.52
C THR A 141 -15.04 8.80 -2.75
N ARG A 142 -16.26 8.54 -3.22
CA ARG A 142 -17.15 7.51 -2.70
C ARG A 142 -17.52 6.51 -3.79
N PHE A 143 -17.84 5.30 -3.37
CA PHE A 143 -18.57 4.34 -4.20
C PHE A 143 -20.02 4.77 -4.36
N GLU A 144 -20.73 4.19 -5.36
CA GLU A 144 -22.15 4.45 -5.63
C GLU A 144 -23.07 4.15 -4.43
N ASP A 145 -22.67 3.21 -3.56
CA ASP A 145 -23.39 2.85 -2.33
C ASP A 145 -23.09 3.80 -1.15
N GLY A 146 -22.29 4.84 -1.38
CA GLY A 146 -21.99 5.90 -0.42
C GLY A 146 -20.78 5.64 0.47
N TRP A 147 -20.20 4.44 0.50
CA TRP A 147 -18.99 4.17 1.26
C TRP A 147 -17.77 4.94 0.72
N PRO A 148 -16.88 5.45 1.57
CA PRO A 148 -15.65 6.09 1.12
C PRO A 148 -14.78 5.12 0.31
N ALA A 149 -14.32 5.57 -0.86
CA ALA A 149 -13.41 4.83 -1.72
C ALA A 149 -11.97 5.35 -1.60
N ILE A 150 -11.80 6.66 -1.43
CA ILE A 150 -10.51 7.31 -1.23
C ILE A 150 -10.64 8.26 -0.06
N VAL A 151 -9.73 8.13 0.90
CA VAL A 151 -9.61 9.01 2.07
C VAL A 151 -8.23 9.65 2.08
N SER A 152 -8.16 10.94 2.37
CA SER A 152 -6.90 11.68 2.41
C SER A 152 -6.76 12.54 3.66
N HIS A 153 -5.51 12.81 4.01
CA HIS A 153 -5.12 13.81 5.00
C HIS A 153 -3.71 14.32 4.68
N GLY A 154 -3.57 15.63 4.45
CA GLY A 154 -2.31 16.21 4.02
C GLY A 154 -1.80 15.61 2.71
N CYS A 155 -0.60 15.05 2.73
CA CYS A 155 0.02 14.42 1.57
C CYS A 155 -0.28 12.91 1.45
N VAL A 156 -1.09 12.33 2.33
CA VAL A 156 -1.36 10.89 2.39
C VAL A 156 -2.75 10.58 1.87
N ARG A 157 -2.86 9.62 0.97
CA ARG A 157 -4.10 9.04 0.47
C ARG A 157 -4.16 7.54 0.71
N TYR A 158 -5.34 7.06 1.06
CA TYR A 158 -5.65 5.64 1.17
C TYR A 158 -6.75 5.27 0.20
N VAL A 159 -6.50 4.27 -0.61
CA VAL A 159 -7.44 3.72 -1.60
C VAL A 159 -8.03 2.44 -1.02
N ALA A 160 -9.30 2.47 -0.70
CA ALA A 160 -10.00 1.40 0.01
C ALA A 160 -10.46 0.25 -0.92
N ALA A 161 -9.87 0.13 -2.10
CA ALA A 161 -10.23 -0.92 -3.04
C ALA A 161 -9.11 -1.24 -4.03
N TRP A 162 -9.22 -2.41 -4.66
CA TRP A 162 -8.51 -2.70 -5.89
C TRP A 162 -9.32 -2.13 -7.05
N LEU A 163 -8.83 -1.09 -7.66
CA LEU A 163 -9.51 -0.37 -8.72
C LEU A 163 -9.34 -1.06 -10.09
N SER A 164 -10.25 -0.79 -11.01
CA SER A 164 -10.03 -1.10 -12.43
C SER A 164 -8.84 -0.31 -12.98
N HIS A 165 -8.23 -0.77 -14.07
CA HIS A 165 -7.03 -0.16 -14.64
C HIS A 165 -7.22 1.32 -14.98
N SER A 166 -8.34 1.70 -15.59
CA SER A 166 -8.64 3.10 -15.91
C SER A 166 -8.67 4.00 -14.68
N LEU A 167 -9.24 3.51 -13.57
CA LEU A 167 -9.27 4.25 -12.31
C LEU A 167 -7.90 4.31 -11.62
N HIS A 168 -7.07 3.26 -11.66
CA HIS A 168 -5.68 3.33 -11.21
C HIS A 168 -4.93 4.43 -11.94
N ARG A 169 -5.08 4.49 -13.27
CA ARG A 169 -4.44 5.51 -14.10
C ARG A 169 -4.93 6.92 -13.75
N ALA A 170 -6.24 7.14 -13.59
CA ALA A 170 -6.81 8.43 -13.21
C ALA A 170 -6.32 8.89 -11.83
N LEU A 171 -6.33 7.99 -10.82
CA LEU A 171 -5.82 8.23 -9.48
C LEU A 171 -4.35 8.66 -9.50
N LEU A 172 -3.51 7.88 -10.19
CA LEU A 172 -2.07 8.12 -10.23
C LEU A 172 -1.71 9.37 -11.03
N GLN A 173 -2.48 9.71 -12.07
CA GLN A 173 -2.35 10.98 -12.78
C GLN A 173 -2.63 12.17 -11.86
N GLN A 174 -3.68 12.11 -11.03
CA GLN A 174 -3.95 13.14 -10.04
C GLN A 174 -2.84 13.23 -8.99
N ALA A 175 -2.40 12.10 -8.44
CA ALA A 175 -1.34 12.06 -7.44
C ALA A 175 -0.02 12.63 -7.99
N ALA A 176 0.36 12.27 -9.21
CA ALA A 176 1.54 12.78 -9.88
C ALA A 176 1.45 14.29 -10.15
N SER A 177 0.28 14.79 -10.54
CA SER A 177 0.04 16.23 -10.74
C SER A 177 0.20 17.01 -9.42
N HIS A 178 -0.35 16.50 -8.32
CA HIS A 178 -0.17 17.12 -6.99
C HIS A 178 1.28 17.06 -6.50
N ALA A 179 2.01 16.00 -6.86
CA ALA A 179 3.42 15.84 -6.53
C ALA A 179 4.35 16.71 -7.40
N GLY A 180 3.84 17.35 -8.46
CA GLY A 180 4.65 18.09 -9.43
C GLY A 180 5.56 17.17 -10.25
N VAL A 181 5.22 15.89 -10.41
CA VAL A 181 5.96 14.93 -11.23
C VAL A 181 5.80 15.30 -12.71
N ALA A 182 6.91 15.61 -13.37
CA ALA A 182 6.90 15.93 -14.79
C ALA A 182 6.73 14.65 -15.63
N ARG A 183 5.86 14.69 -16.63
CA ARG A 183 5.83 13.65 -17.67
C ARG A 183 7.15 13.69 -18.45
N ARG A 184 7.73 12.54 -18.69
CA ARG A 184 8.94 12.43 -19.47
C ARG A 184 8.69 12.86 -20.92
N THR A 185 9.23 14.01 -21.32
CA THR A 185 9.52 14.29 -22.72
C THR A 185 10.87 13.65 -23.04
N ALA A 186 11.03 13.03 -24.20
CA ALA A 186 12.10 12.10 -24.56
C ALA A 186 13.57 12.62 -24.42
N HIS A 187 13.79 13.82 -23.88
CA HIS A 187 15.10 14.51 -23.89
C HIS A 187 15.49 15.22 -22.58
N ALA A 188 14.86 14.95 -21.43
CA ALA A 188 15.24 15.61 -20.18
C ALA A 188 16.16 14.72 -19.33
N PRO A 189 17.33 15.20 -18.87
CA PRO A 189 18.18 14.47 -17.93
C PRO A 189 17.50 14.45 -16.56
N THR A 190 17.19 13.27 -16.07
CA THR A 190 16.51 13.02 -14.80
C THR A 190 17.45 13.31 -13.62
N ARG A 191 17.23 14.42 -12.91
CA ARG A 191 17.94 14.74 -11.64
C ARG A 191 17.11 14.52 -10.38
N ARG A 192 15.85 14.11 -10.47
CA ARG A 192 14.99 13.77 -9.33
C ARG A 192 14.38 12.40 -9.58
N ARG A 193 14.35 11.57 -8.51
CA ARG A 193 13.68 10.28 -8.52
C ARG A 193 12.18 10.52 -8.48
N ASP A 194 11.48 10.16 -9.55
CA ASP A 194 10.10 10.61 -9.73
C ASP A 194 9.13 9.79 -8.88
N ILE A 195 9.26 8.47 -8.81
CA ILE A 195 8.34 7.60 -8.07
C ILE A 195 9.05 6.39 -7.47
N CYS A 196 8.63 6.04 -6.25
CA CYS A 196 8.96 4.81 -5.58
C CYS A 196 7.71 3.92 -5.46
N VAL A 197 7.79 2.67 -5.94
CA VAL A 197 6.83 1.63 -5.60
C VAL A 197 7.43 0.78 -4.48
N GLN A 198 6.81 0.82 -3.30
CA GLN A 198 7.29 0.05 -2.17
C GLN A 198 7.03 -1.44 -2.33
N LEU A 199 8.11 -2.21 -2.41
CA LEU A 199 8.08 -3.65 -2.31
C LEU A 199 8.37 -4.07 -0.86
N ARG A 200 7.69 -5.11 -0.42
CA ARG A 200 7.75 -5.83 0.84
C ARG A 200 9.09 -5.84 1.59
N ARG A 201 9.05 -5.66 2.92
CA ARG A 201 10.06 -6.23 3.82
C ARG A 201 10.09 -7.75 3.64
N ARG A 202 11.23 -8.33 3.27
CA ARG A 202 11.52 -9.73 3.58
C ARG A 202 11.51 -9.84 5.10
N ALA A 203 10.66 -10.70 5.65
CA ALA A 203 10.82 -11.12 7.03
C ALA A 203 12.25 -11.66 7.17
N ALA A 204 13.08 -10.99 7.99
CA ALA A 204 14.37 -11.54 8.35
C ALA A 204 14.07 -12.87 9.05
N THR A 205 14.44 -13.96 8.43
CA THR A 205 14.44 -15.28 9.03
C THR A 205 15.41 -15.22 10.21
N ARG A 206 14.91 -15.11 11.43
CA ARG A 206 15.68 -15.45 12.64
C ARG A 206 15.89 -16.98 12.61
N SER A 207 16.85 -17.42 11.81
CA SER A 207 17.40 -18.76 11.88
C SER A 207 18.82 -18.66 12.40
N SER A 208 18.98 -18.52 13.70
CA SER A 208 20.29 -18.74 14.35
C SER A 208 20.23 -19.10 15.83
N GLY A 209 19.02 -19.19 16.43
CA GLY A 209 18.88 -19.58 17.84
C GLY A 209 18.56 -21.07 18.04
N VAL A 210 17.70 -21.63 17.19
CA VAL A 210 17.18 -23.00 17.39
C VAL A 210 18.17 -24.09 16.93
N GLU A 211 18.98 -23.84 15.91
CA GLU A 211 19.97 -24.83 15.46
C GLU A 211 21.16 -24.99 16.40
N ARG A 212 21.51 -23.97 17.17
CA ARG A 212 22.56 -24.09 18.19
C ARG A 212 22.12 -24.90 19.41
N GLU A 213 20.85 -24.79 19.79
CA GLU A 213 20.32 -25.51 20.95
C GLU A 213 20.07 -27.00 20.67
N VAL A 214 19.67 -27.34 19.45
CA VAL A 214 19.52 -28.74 18.99
C VAL A 214 20.87 -29.43 18.81
N ARG A 215 21.92 -28.72 18.42
CA ARG A 215 23.28 -29.28 18.32
C ARG A 215 23.92 -29.49 19.68
N ALA A 216 23.70 -28.59 20.65
CA ALA A 216 24.19 -28.74 22.01
C ALA A 216 23.56 -29.93 22.77
N ARG A 217 22.28 -30.23 22.53
CA ARG A 217 21.61 -31.39 23.12
C ARG A 217 21.99 -32.75 22.50
N ARG A 218 22.48 -32.78 21.26
CA ARG A 218 22.95 -34.02 20.61
C ARG A 218 24.39 -34.42 20.97
N SER A 219 25.20 -33.51 21.46
CA SER A 219 26.54 -33.82 21.97
C SER A 219 26.54 -34.35 23.41
N ALA A 220 25.54 -33.97 24.22
CA ALA A 220 25.44 -34.38 25.62
C ALA A 220 24.87 -35.81 25.83
N THR A 221 24.40 -36.50 24.78
CA THR A 221 23.84 -37.85 24.87
C THR A 221 24.77 -38.93 24.26
N ARG A 222 26.01 -38.61 23.96
CA ARG A 222 26.97 -39.56 23.40
C ARG A 222 28.13 -39.97 24.31
N ASP A 223 28.24 -39.36 25.48
CA ASP A 223 29.26 -39.67 26.51
C ASP A 223 28.60 -40.05 27.86
N GLY A 224 27.75 -41.07 27.82
CA GLY A 224 27.15 -41.68 29.01
C GLY A 224 26.81 -43.14 28.71
#